data_b339b29e19964155ce6b489c550395c8
#
_entry.id   b339b29e19964155ce6b489c550395c8
#
_cell.length_a   1.000
_cell.length_b   1.000
_cell.length_c   1.000
_cell.angle_alpha   90.00
_cell.angle_beta   90.00
_cell.angle_gamma   90.00
#
_symmetry.space_group_name_H-M   'P 1'
#
loop_
_entity.id
_entity.type
_entity.pdbx_description
1 polymer ?
#
loop_
_entity_poly.entity_id
_entity_poly.type
_entity_poly.pdbx_seq_one_letter_code
_entity_poly.pdbx_strand_id
1 'polypeptide(L)'
;MPVGKWDAMGCKLLRKKMPRNIIRIKADGYMNPETQQTADYLASICAEVTRAYDVDGIHLDYIRYPEELPKLKTLARDKGRDNITRIVRTISRRVKSIKPWVKMSCSPIGKYDDTQRYWSRGWNANTKVCQDAERWLRDGLMDELFPMMYFRDNDFFPFALDWKERSHGRIVVPGLGIYFMSPRERNWPLSDITRELEFLRAEGLGHAYFRSKFFTDNTKGIYQYARNEYSQYASLIPPMTWQSKTRPDAPQNLSITSNGNGTALMSWRHNVADTTMMLFNVYASTRYPVDTNDARNIIVARRQSRQLTIPDNDNIYYAVCATDRYGNESAALQQPCHDYMATDACSHSTATRNTMLPCDGTNVTLPHYTALADADFLIVETMQQAAITTLPYRRTRTVSVSSLPRGVYILRTLNSKGVSHRVGMFRK
;
A
#
# COMPACT_ATOMS: atom_id res chain seq x y z
N MET A 1 19.44 -21.34 -10.68
CA MET A 1 20.00 -20.00 -10.35
C MET A 1 21.27 -19.79 -11.15
N PRO A 2 21.26 -18.92 -12.16
CA PRO A 2 22.40 -18.70 -13.03
C PRO A 2 23.57 -18.05 -12.29
N VAL A 3 24.79 -18.44 -12.63
CA VAL A 3 26.04 -17.87 -12.12
C VAL A 3 26.71 -17.02 -13.20
N GLY A 4 26.44 -17.33 -14.46
CA GLY A 4 27.02 -16.68 -15.64
C GLY A 4 27.65 -17.65 -16.60
N LYS A 5 28.33 -17.12 -17.62
CA LYS A 5 29.05 -17.97 -18.60
C LYS A 5 30.07 -18.86 -17.91
N TRP A 6 30.13 -20.15 -18.35
CA TRP A 6 30.98 -21.16 -17.72
C TRP A 6 32.43 -20.73 -17.63
N ASP A 7 32.93 -20.06 -18.66
CA ASP A 7 34.33 -19.63 -18.75
C ASP A 7 34.58 -18.21 -18.22
N ALA A 8 33.53 -17.51 -17.74
CA ALA A 8 33.69 -16.23 -17.10
C ALA A 8 34.43 -16.35 -15.74
N MET A 9 35.22 -15.31 -15.40
CA MET A 9 36.04 -15.28 -14.20
C MET A 9 35.22 -15.62 -12.92
N GLY A 10 34.07 -15.00 -12.73
CA GLY A 10 33.21 -15.24 -11.56
C GLY A 10 32.77 -16.69 -11.41
N CYS A 11 32.37 -17.34 -12.54
CA CYS A 11 31.99 -18.74 -12.53
C CYS A 11 33.20 -19.65 -12.24
N LYS A 12 34.39 -19.34 -12.80
CA LYS A 12 35.65 -20.07 -12.53
C LYS A 12 36.05 -19.99 -11.05
N LEU A 13 35.95 -18.81 -10.45
CA LEU A 13 36.26 -18.60 -9.03
C LEU A 13 35.29 -19.36 -8.13
N LEU A 14 34.00 -19.33 -8.41
CA LEU A 14 33.00 -20.07 -7.64
C LEU A 14 33.20 -21.57 -7.74
N ARG A 15 33.51 -22.12 -8.93
CA ARG A 15 33.83 -23.53 -9.10
C ARG A 15 35.05 -23.96 -8.31
N LYS A 16 36.11 -23.11 -8.27
CA LYS A 16 37.28 -23.39 -7.47
C LYS A 16 36.93 -23.43 -5.97
N LYS A 17 36.08 -22.50 -5.51
CA LYS A 17 35.66 -22.41 -4.11
C LYS A 17 34.65 -23.49 -3.72
N MET A 18 33.73 -23.85 -4.65
CA MET A 18 32.58 -24.74 -4.39
C MET A 18 32.36 -25.69 -5.59
N PRO A 19 33.26 -26.65 -5.85
CA PRO A 19 33.26 -27.41 -7.13
C PRO A 19 32.00 -28.28 -7.35
N ARG A 20 31.37 -28.79 -6.26
CA ARG A 20 30.16 -29.61 -6.30
C ARG A 20 28.87 -28.80 -6.40
N ASN A 21 28.96 -27.49 -6.24
CA ASN A 21 27.79 -26.60 -6.17
C ASN A 21 27.51 -25.84 -7.46
N ILE A 22 28.37 -25.96 -8.45
CA ILE A 22 28.18 -25.35 -9.76
C ILE A 22 28.03 -26.44 -10.81
N ILE A 23 26.91 -26.48 -11.49
CA ILE A 23 26.60 -27.37 -12.59
C ILE A 23 26.68 -26.62 -13.90
N ARG A 24 27.14 -27.32 -14.94
CA ARG A 24 27.21 -26.78 -16.31
C ARG A 24 25.96 -27.18 -17.10
N ILE A 25 25.34 -26.18 -17.71
CA ILE A 25 24.24 -26.39 -18.67
C ILE A 25 24.59 -25.61 -19.93
N LYS A 26 24.88 -26.29 -21.02
CA LYS A 26 25.38 -25.70 -22.26
C LYS A 26 26.65 -24.84 -21.99
N ALA A 27 26.59 -23.52 -22.26
CA ALA A 27 27.69 -22.57 -22.08
C ALA A 27 27.64 -21.84 -20.71
N ASP A 28 26.68 -22.16 -19.86
CA ASP A 28 26.44 -21.43 -18.64
C ASP A 28 26.63 -22.28 -17.38
N GLY A 29 27.01 -21.61 -16.28
CA GLY A 29 27.10 -22.21 -14.95
C GLY A 29 25.86 -21.86 -14.12
N TYR A 30 25.42 -22.82 -13.34
CA TYR A 30 24.26 -22.66 -12.43
C TYR A 30 24.58 -23.19 -11.05
N MET A 31 24.04 -22.56 -10.00
CA MET A 31 24.08 -23.13 -8.66
C MET A 31 23.28 -24.43 -8.61
N ASN A 32 23.86 -25.46 -8.00
CA ASN A 32 23.19 -26.74 -7.81
C ASN A 32 22.16 -26.65 -6.68
N PRO A 33 20.85 -26.76 -6.93
CA PRO A 33 19.83 -26.63 -5.89
C PRO A 33 19.77 -27.82 -4.93
N GLU A 34 20.45 -28.92 -5.23
CA GLU A 34 20.37 -30.16 -4.44
C GLU A 34 21.30 -30.15 -3.20
N THR A 35 22.20 -29.17 -3.08
CA THR A 35 23.19 -29.14 -2.00
C THR A 35 22.84 -28.12 -0.92
N GLN A 36 23.08 -28.46 0.35
CA GLN A 36 22.92 -27.52 1.46
C GLN A 36 23.87 -26.31 1.34
N GLN A 37 25.10 -26.55 0.87
CA GLN A 37 26.11 -25.50 0.69
C GLN A 37 25.63 -24.39 -0.27
N THR A 38 24.82 -24.73 -1.30
CA THR A 38 24.17 -23.70 -2.16
C THR A 38 23.22 -22.83 -1.35
N ALA A 39 22.38 -23.43 -0.49
CA ALA A 39 21.47 -22.69 0.36
C ALA A 39 22.21 -21.76 1.34
N ASP A 40 23.25 -22.26 1.98
CA ASP A 40 24.05 -21.51 2.94
C ASP A 40 24.82 -20.34 2.28
N TYR A 41 25.36 -20.57 1.10
CA TYR A 41 26.05 -19.52 0.34
C TYR A 41 25.09 -18.38 -0.07
N LEU A 42 23.93 -18.72 -0.63
CA LEU A 42 22.96 -17.70 -1.01
C LEU A 42 22.39 -16.95 0.22
N ALA A 43 22.19 -17.67 1.31
CA ALA A 43 21.78 -17.06 2.56
C ALA A 43 22.84 -16.11 3.14
N SER A 44 24.13 -16.44 2.95
CA SER A 44 25.22 -15.55 3.39
C SER A 44 25.24 -14.23 2.63
N ILE A 45 25.01 -14.24 1.33
CA ILE A 45 24.91 -13.03 0.49
C ILE A 45 23.71 -12.17 0.93
N CYS A 46 22.53 -12.77 1.07
CA CYS A 46 21.35 -12.04 1.52
C CYS A 46 21.54 -11.46 2.92
N ALA A 47 22.20 -12.20 3.82
CA ALA A 47 22.51 -11.73 5.18
C ALA A 47 23.50 -10.56 5.19
N GLU A 48 24.49 -10.57 4.32
CA GLU A 48 25.45 -9.46 4.18
C GLU A 48 24.73 -8.18 3.74
N VAL A 49 23.91 -8.25 2.69
CA VAL A 49 23.11 -7.11 2.23
C VAL A 49 22.19 -6.61 3.35
N THR A 50 21.51 -7.53 4.05
CA THR A 50 20.58 -7.16 5.14
C THR A 50 21.28 -6.43 6.29
N ARG A 51 22.51 -6.81 6.63
CA ARG A 51 23.29 -6.12 7.68
C ARG A 51 23.82 -4.78 7.22
N ALA A 52 24.39 -4.74 6.01
CA ALA A 52 25.14 -3.59 5.52
C ALA A 52 24.25 -2.41 5.10
N TYR A 53 23.00 -2.68 4.69
CA TYR A 53 22.13 -1.67 4.11
C TYR A 53 20.79 -1.59 4.82
N ASP A 54 20.19 -0.40 4.82
CA ASP A 54 18.81 -0.18 5.28
C ASP A 54 17.81 -0.51 4.16
N VAL A 55 17.66 -1.80 3.89
CA VAL A 55 16.73 -2.31 2.88
C VAL A 55 15.39 -2.68 3.50
N ASP A 56 14.30 -2.46 2.78
CA ASP A 56 12.94 -2.86 3.16
C ASP A 56 12.59 -4.30 2.75
N GLY A 57 13.35 -4.89 1.82
CA GLY A 57 13.11 -6.25 1.35
C GLY A 57 14.30 -6.87 0.61
N ILE A 58 14.29 -8.19 0.52
CA ILE A 58 15.17 -9.00 -0.32
C ILE A 58 14.32 -9.72 -1.35
N HIS A 59 14.61 -9.49 -2.63
CA HIS A 59 13.92 -10.10 -3.75
C HIS A 59 14.77 -11.20 -4.39
N LEU A 60 14.20 -12.39 -4.55
CA LEU A 60 14.85 -13.54 -5.15
C LEU A 60 14.32 -13.77 -6.57
N ASP A 61 15.11 -13.41 -7.56
CA ASP A 61 14.84 -13.82 -8.94
C ASP A 61 15.47 -15.17 -9.27
N TYR A 62 14.93 -15.88 -10.24
CA TYR A 62 15.44 -17.19 -10.68
C TYR A 62 15.57 -18.24 -9.57
N ILE A 63 14.78 -18.17 -8.51
CA ILE A 63 14.79 -19.14 -7.41
C ILE A 63 14.02 -20.40 -7.82
N ARG A 64 14.60 -21.17 -8.74
CA ARG A 64 14.01 -22.32 -9.40
C ARG A 64 15.05 -23.21 -10.04
N TYR A 65 14.64 -24.39 -10.47
CA TYR A 65 15.47 -25.22 -11.36
C TYR A 65 15.61 -24.56 -12.74
N PRO A 66 16.80 -24.64 -13.36
CA PRO A 66 16.96 -24.28 -14.77
C PRO A 66 16.13 -25.23 -15.66
N GLU A 67 15.40 -24.66 -16.61
CA GLU A 67 14.49 -25.43 -17.50
C GLU A 67 15.24 -26.40 -18.40
N GLU A 68 16.44 -26.01 -18.83
CA GLU A 68 17.31 -26.78 -19.70
C GLU A 68 18.05 -27.92 -18.98
N LEU A 69 17.88 -28.07 -17.66
CA LEU A 69 18.55 -29.13 -16.91
C LEU A 69 17.97 -30.49 -17.30
N PRO A 70 18.75 -31.39 -17.97
CA PRO A 70 18.25 -32.69 -18.42
C PRO A 70 17.66 -33.54 -17.28
N LYS A 71 18.30 -33.49 -16.09
CA LYS A 71 17.85 -34.19 -14.88
C LYS A 71 16.44 -33.74 -14.41
N LEU A 72 15.99 -32.54 -14.77
CA LEU A 72 14.65 -32.04 -14.39
C LEU A 72 13.54 -32.95 -15.00
N LYS A 73 13.78 -33.62 -16.09
CA LYS A 73 12.81 -34.53 -16.74
C LYS A 73 12.54 -35.79 -15.92
N THR A 74 13.52 -36.25 -15.17
CA THR A 74 13.48 -37.50 -14.37
C THR A 74 13.41 -37.26 -12.88
N LEU A 75 13.60 -36.01 -12.42
CA LEU A 75 13.53 -35.63 -11.03
C LEU A 75 12.10 -35.74 -10.52
N ALA A 76 11.89 -36.43 -9.41
CA ALA A 76 10.63 -36.44 -8.72
C ALA A 76 10.27 -34.98 -8.30
N ARG A 77 9.08 -34.53 -8.69
CA ARG A 77 8.67 -33.11 -8.53
C ARG A 77 8.68 -32.66 -7.08
N ASP A 78 8.23 -33.52 -6.17
CA ASP A 78 8.25 -33.23 -4.73
C ASP A 78 9.66 -32.99 -4.22
N LYS A 79 10.60 -33.87 -4.58
CA LYS A 79 12.01 -33.69 -4.22
C LYS A 79 12.59 -32.40 -4.80
N GLY A 80 12.22 -32.04 -6.04
CA GLY A 80 12.63 -30.79 -6.66
C GLY A 80 12.10 -29.58 -5.88
N ARG A 81 10.82 -29.57 -5.52
CA ARG A 81 10.19 -28.53 -4.72
C ARG A 81 10.82 -28.42 -3.32
N ASP A 82 11.11 -29.54 -2.68
CA ASP A 82 11.77 -29.55 -1.37
C ASP A 82 13.20 -28.95 -1.43
N ASN A 83 13.95 -29.23 -2.48
CA ASN A 83 15.28 -28.67 -2.68
C ASN A 83 15.23 -27.12 -2.79
N ILE A 84 14.34 -26.58 -3.61
CA ILE A 84 14.19 -25.13 -3.74
C ILE A 84 13.62 -24.53 -2.45
N THR A 85 12.61 -25.16 -1.84
CA THR A 85 12.03 -24.70 -0.56
C THR A 85 13.07 -24.68 0.57
N ARG A 86 14.02 -25.63 0.59
CA ARG A 86 15.14 -25.62 1.55
C ARG A 86 16.00 -24.37 1.37
N ILE A 87 16.32 -23.98 0.14
CA ILE A 87 17.09 -22.76 -0.15
C ILE A 87 16.33 -21.54 0.34
N VAL A 88 15.05 -21.40 -0.05
CA VAL A 88 14.19 -20.29 0.36
C VAL A 88 14.08 -20.19 1.88
N ARG A 89 13.88 -21.33 2.56
CA ARG A 89 13.80 -21.39 4.03
C ARG A 89 15.10 -20.95 4.70
N THR A 90 16.24 -21.38 4.18
CA THR A 90 17.56 -21.01 4.74
C THR A 90 17.79 -19.51 4.60
N ILE A 91 17.48 -18.92 3.42
CA ILE A 91 17.60 -17.48 3.18
C ILE A 91 16.65 -16.72 4.09
N SER A 92 15.36 -17.05 4.08
CA SER A 92 14.32 -16.35 4.84
C SER A 92 14.64 -16.33 6.34
N ARG A 93 14.97 -17.47 6.92
CA ARG A 93 15.36 -17.57 8.34
C ARG A 93 16.57 -16.71 8.66
N ARG A 94 17.58 -16.70 7.78
CA ARG A 94 18.80 -15.92 7.98
C ARG A 94 18.56 -14.42 7.89
N VAL A 95 17.77 -13.95 6.92
CA VAL A 95 17.38 -12.54 6.78
C VAL A 95 16.54 -12.09 7.98
N LYS A 96 15.49 -12.83 8.30
CA LYS A 96 14.57 -12.51 9.41
C LYS A 96 15.24 -12.53 10.78
N SER A 97 16.29 -13.33 10.98
CA SER A 97 17.08 -13.31 12.23
C SER A 97 17.91 -12.04 12.41
N ILE A 98 18.17 -11.27 11.35
CA ILE A 98 18.92 -10.02 11.37
C ILE A 98 17.97 -8.83 11.49
N LYS A 99 17.00 -8.76 10.59
CA LYS A 99 15.97 -7.70 10.55
C LYS A 99 14.62 -8.36 10.26
N PRO A 100 13.79 -8.64 11.28
CA PRO A 100 12.55 -9.40 11.11
C PRO A 100 11.52 -8.71 10.20
N TRP A 101 11.58 -7.39 10.05
CA TRP A 101 10.71 -6.60 9.19
C TRP A 101 11.08 -6.62 7.71
N VAL A 102 12.29 -7.04 7.33
CA VAL A 102 12.71 -7.09 5.92
C VAL A 102 11.87 -8.09 5.16
N LYS A 103 11.11 -7.63 4.16
CA LYS A 103 10.24 -8.48 3.34
C LYS A 103 11.05 -9.48 2.53
N MET A 104 10.56 -10.70 2.47
CA MET A 104 11.05 -11.70 1.52
C MET A 104 10.11 -11.78 0.33
N SER A 105 10.65 -11.66 -0.88
CA SER A 105 9.87 -11.73 -2.11
C SER A 105 10.59 -12.50 -3.20
N CYS A 106 9.84 -12.95 -4.22
CA CYS A 106 10.42 -13.53 -5.43
C CYS A 106 9.53 -13.31 -6.65
N SER A 107 10.12 -13.51 -7.86
CA SER A 107 9.42 -13.52 -9.15
C SER A 107 9.22 -14.97 -9.62
N PRO A 108 8.10 -15.65 -9.25
CA PRO A 108 7.80 -16.96 -9.79
C PRO A 108 7.33 -16.87 -11.25
N ILE A 109 7.29 -18.02 -11.92
CA ILE A 109 6.63 -18.15 -13.22
C ILE A 109 5.18 -17.67 -13.11
N GLY A 110 4.69 -16.99 -14.13
CA GLY A 110 3.41 -16.28 -14.11
C GLY A 110 2.18 -17.13 -13.80
N LYS A 111 2.21 -18.44 -14.05
CA LYS A 111 1.18 -19.39 -13.62
C LYS A 111 1.76 -20.23 -12.48
N TYR A 112 1.00 -20.40 -11.39
CA TYR A 112 1.43 -21.31 -10.32
C TYR A 112 1.41 -22.75 -10.79
N ASP A 113 0.24 -23.20 -11.27
CA ASP A 113 0.02 -24.53 -11.85
C ASP A 113 -1.08 -24.44 -12.92
N ASP A 114 -1.44 -25.57 -13.52
CA ASP A 114 -2.65 -25.65 -14.32
C ASP A 114 -3.89 -25.49 -13.40
N THR A 115 -4.95 -24.88 -13.92
CA THR A 115 -6.18 -24.63 -13.17
C THR A 115 -7.37 -25.25 -13.88
N GLN A 116 -8.37 -25.72 -13.10
CA GLN A 116 -9.64 -26.21 -13.66
C GLN A 116 -10.54 -25.06 -14.17
N ARG A 117 -10.29 -23.82 -13.73
CA ARG A 117 -11.06 -22.62 -14.13
C ARG A 117 -10.87 -22.30 -15.61
N TYR A 118 -9.66 -22.53 -16.11
CA TYR A 118 -9.30 -22.32 -17.50
C TYR A 118 -8.29 -23.35 -17.96
N TRP A 119 -8.61 -24.07 -19.04
CA TRP A 119 -7.71 -25.09 -19.57
C TRP A 119 -6.44 -24.44 -20.13
N SER A 120 -5.31 -24.83 -19.62
CA SER A 120 -4.02 -24.33 -20.05
C SER A 120 -3.00 -25.46 -19.97
N ARG A 121 -2.35 -25.74 -21.07
CA ARG A 121 -1.10 -26.52 -21.08
C ARG A 121 0.03 -25.52 -21.06
N GLY A 122 0.56 -25.26 -19.91
CA GLY A 122 1.50 -24.17 -19.84
C GLY A 122 2.73 -24.45 -19.02
N TRP A 123 3.62 -23.55 -19.22
CA TRP A 123 4.76 -23.38 -18.39
C TRP A 123 4.31 -22.77 -17.06
N ASN A 124 4.56 -23.48 -15.97
CA ASN A 124 4.12 -23.09 -14.64
C ASN A 124 5.25 -23.21 -13.61
N ALA A 125 5.05 -22.58 -12.46
CA ALA A 125 6.03 -22.53 -11.38
C ALA A 125 6.18 -23.90 -10.68
N ASN A 126 5.06 -24.51 -10.31
CA ASN A 126 5.02 -25.68 -9.45
C ASN A 126 5.58 -26.94 -10.11
N THR A 127 5.04 -27.32 -11.28
CA THR A 127 5.37 -28.61 -11.89
C THR A 127 6.51 -28.53 -12.90
N LYS A 128 6.75 -27.39 -13.56
CA LYS A 128 7.77 -27.27 -14.58
C LYS A 128 9.15 -26.93 -14.04
N VAL A 129 9.24 -26.08 -13.03
CA VAL A 129 10.52 -25.57 -12.50
C VAL A 129 10.67 -25.72 -10.98
N CYS A 130 9.74 -26.44 -10.35
CA CYS A 130 9.76 -26.76 -8.91
C CYS A 130 9.75 -25.52 -8.00
N GLN A 131 9.07 -24.44 -8.40
CA GLN A 131 8.81 -23.25 -7.58
C GLN A 131 7.48 -23.44 -6.83
N ASP A 132 7.51 -23.95 -5.61
CA ASP A 132 6.33 -24.11 -4.76
C ASP A 132 6.02 -22.81 -4.01
N ALA A 133 5.72 -21.75 -4.77
CA ALA A 133 5.59 -20.40 -4.26
C ALA A 133 4.36 -20.24 -3.34
N GLU A 134 3.29 -21.00 -3.58
CA GLU A 134 2.15 -21.06 -2.65
C GLU A 134 2.58 -21.57 -1.27
N ARG A 135 3.32 -22.68 -1.23
CA ARG A 135 3.89 -23.22 0.04
C ARG A 135 4.75 -22.18 0.76
N TRP A 136 5.52 -21.39 0.03
CA TRP A 136 6.38 -20.38 0.65
C TRP A 136 5.57 -19.25 1.30
N LEU A 137 4.43 -18.85 0.73
CA LEU A 137 3.50 -17.91 1.36
C LEU A 137 2.82 -18.53 2.59
N ARG A 138 2.26 -19.73 2.44
CA ARG A 138 1.58 -20.47 3.53
C ARG A 138 2.50 -20.69 4.72
N ASP A 139 3.74 -21.16 4.47
CA ASP A 139 4.74 -21.47 5.50
C ASP A 139 5.43 -20.19 6.05
N GLY A 140 5.06 -18.97 5.59
CA GLY A 140 5.62 -17.70 6.03
C GLY A 140 7.08 -17.47 5.62
N LEU A 141 7.54 -18.14 4.57
CA LEU A 141 8.89 -18.01 4.02
C LEU A 141 9.02 -16.82 3.06
N MET A 142 7.91 -16.44 2.43
CA MET A 142 7.78 -15.24 1.59
C MET A 142 6.65 -14.35 2.12
N ASP A 143 6.85 -13.06 2.06
CA ASP A 143 5.88 -12.03 2.43
C ASP A 143 5.14 -11.50 1.20
N GLU A 144 5.76 -11.62 0.02
CA GLU A 144 5.28 -11.00 -1.21
C GLU A 144 5.74 -11.79 -2.43
N LEU A 145 4.89 -11.88 -3.46
CA LEU A 145 5.22 -12.49 -4.75
C LEU A 145 5.00 -11.53 -5.90
N PHE A 146 5.88 -11.60 -6.90
CA PHE A 146 5.78 -10.88 -8.17
C PHE A 146 5.70 -11.89 -9.34
N PRO A 147 4.56 -12.58 -9.53
CA PRO A 147 4.43 -13.55 -10.61
C PRO A 147 4.65 -12.89 -11.97
N MET A 148 5.53 -13.47 -12.81
CA MET A 148 5.88 -12.96 -14.14
C MET A 148 4.74 -13.22 -15.14
N MET A 149 3.62 -12.52 -14.98
CA MET A 149 2.40 -12.71 -15.75
C MET A 149 2.41 -11.90 -17.06
N TYR A 150 3.40 -12.17 -17.90
CA TYR A 150 3.58 -11.49 -19.18
C TYR A 150 2.65 -12.10 -20.25
N PHE A 151 1.38 -12.13 -19.95
CA PHE A 151 0.29 -12.72 -20.70
C PHE A 151 -0.80 -11.69 -20.93
N ARG A 152 -1.89 -12.08 -21.61
CA ARG A 152 -3.11 -11.29 -21.75
C ARG A 152 -4.34 -12.19 -21.82
N ASP A 153 -5.51 -11.61 -21.70
CA ASP A 153 -6.80 -12.30 -21.84
C ASP A 153 -6.92 -13.53 -20.94
N ASN A 154 -7.32 -14.66 -21.50
CA ASN A 154 -7.54 -15.89 -20.75
C ASN A 154 -6.28 -16.53 -20.19
N ASP A 155 -5.11 -16.10 -20.63
CA ASP A 155 -3.84 -16.50 -20.01
C ASP A 155 -3.45 -15.62 -18.82
N PHE A 156 -4.11 -14.47 -18.64
CA PHE A 156 -3.87 -13.53 -17.54
C PHE A 156 -4.94 -13.62 -16.44
N PHE A 157 -6.19 -13.27 -16.74
CA PHE A 157 -7.21 -13.05 -15.72
C PHE A 157 -7.51 -14.26 -14.83
N PRO A 158 -7.71 -15.49 -15.35
CA PRO A 158 -7.95 -16.66 -14.50
C PRO A 158 -6.78 -16.98 -13.58
N PHE A 159 -5.55 -16.72 -14.03
CA PHE A 159 -4.32 -17.03 -13.27
C PHE A 159 -4.00 -15.93 -12.26
N ALA A 160 -4.40 -14.68 -12.48
CA ALA A 160 -4.34 -13.63 -11.47
C ALA A 160 -5.26 -13.94 -10.29
N LEU A 161 -6.48 -14.44 -10.56
CA LEU A 161 -7.39 -14.94 -9.52
C LEU A 161 -6.81 -16.15 -8.78
N ASP A 162 -6.22 -17.12 -9.50
CA ASP A 162 -5.56 -18.28 -8.88
C ASP A 162 -4.45 -17.85 -7.91
N TRP A 163 -3.63 -16.88 -8.29
CA TRP A 163 -2.61 -16.31 -7.39
C TRP A 163 -3.22 -15.60 -6.19
N LYS A 164 -4.32 -14.86 -6.36
CA LYS A 164 -5.04 -14.22 -5.25
C LYS A 164 -5.55 -15.24 -4.24
N GLU A 165 -6.21 -16.29 -4.72
CA GLU A 165 -6.78 -17.36 -3.88
C GLU A 165 -5.70 -18.12 -3.12
N ARG A 166 -4.51 -18.30 -3.71
CA ARG A 166 -3.33 -18.95 -3.12
C ARG A 166 -2.44 -18.01 -2.31
N SER A 167 -2.85 -16.77 -2.10
CA SER A 167 -2.02 -15.75 -1.43
C SER A 167 -1.83 -16.00 0.07
N HIS A 168 -2.72 -16.74 0.70
CA HIS A 168 -2.74 -16.95 2.16
C HIS A 168 -2.67 -15.62 2.94
N GLY A 169 -3.29 -14.55 2.40
CA GLY A 169 -3.29 -13.22 3.00
C GLY A 169 -1.96 -12.47 2.88
N ARG A 170 -1.03 -12.94 2.03
CA ARG A 170 0.22 -12.25 1.68
C ARG A 170 0.00 -11.35 0.47
N ILE A 171 0.99 -10.52 0.20
CA ILE A 171 0.95 -9.56 -0.91
C ILE A 171 1.25 -10.28 -2.24
N VAL A 172 0.39 -10.08 -3.23
CA VAL A 172 0.63 -10.58 -4.60
C VAL A 172 0.59 -9.41 -5.57
N VAL A 173 1.64 -9.31 -6.40
CA VAL A 173 1.91 -8.19 -7.30
C VAL A 173 2.20 -8.74 -8.71
N PRO A 174 1.18 -9.06 -9.50
CA PRO A 174 1.37 -9.57 -10.87
C PRO A 174 2.23 -8.64 -11.72
N GLY A 175 3.24 -9.21 -12.39
CA GLY A 175 4.11 -8.51 -13.32
C GLY A 175 3.47 -8.43 -14.70
N LEU A 176 3.32 -7.22 -15.23
CA LEU A 176 2.74 -6.92 -16.52
C LEU A 176 3.81 -6.85 -17.60
N GLY A 177 3.59 -7.52 -18.73
CA GLY A 177 4.53 -7.59 -19.85
C GLY A 177 4.46 -6.35 -20.75
N ILE A 178 4.70 -5.14 -20.22
CA ILE A 178 4.61 -3.89 -21.01
C ILE A 178 5.60 -3.81 -22.16
N TYR A 179 6.67 -4.62 -22.14
CA TYR A 179 7.61 -4.69 -23.24
C TYR A 179 6.97 -5.25 -24.53
N PHE A 180 5.91 -6.07 -24.40
CA PHE A 180 5.15 -6.58 -25.53
C PHE A 180 4.33 -5.51 -26.28
N MET A 181 4.16 -4.31 -25.70
CA MET A 181 3.59 -3.18 -26.44
C MET A 181 4.51 -2.66 -27.54
N SER A 182 5.83 -2.94 -27.46
CA SER A 182 6.78 -2.53 -28.49
C SER A 182 6.43 -3.17 -29.84
N PRO A 183 6.46 -2.40 -30.95
CA PRO A 183 6.32 -2.95 -32.30
C PRO A 183 7.36 -4.02 -32.68
N ARG A 184 8.53 -4.00 -32.01
CA ARG A 184 9.60 -4.99 -32.22
C ARG A 184 9.36 -6.32 -31.49
N GLU A 185 8.35 -6.33 -30.61
CA GLU A 185 7.94 -7.50 -29.84
C GLU A 185 6.60 -8.04 -30.37
N ARG A 186 5.50 -7.87 -29.62
CA ARG A 186 4.16 -8.35 -30.00
C ARG A 186 3.19 -7.27 -30.37
N ASN A 187 3.60 -6.01 -30.29
CA ASN A 187 2.80 -4.82 -30.64
C ASN A 187 1.43 -4.75 -29.93
N TRP A 188 1.36 -5.21 -28.66
CA TRP A 188 0.11 -5.15 -27.90
C TRP A 188 -0.40 -3.71 -27.81
N PRO A 189 -1.73 -3.49 -27.89
CA PRO A 189 -2.30 -2.17 -27.64
C PRO A 189 -2.18 -1.80 -26.15
N LEU A 190 -2.20 -0.50 -25.85
CA LEU A 190 -2.22 -0.01 -24.46
C LEU A 190 -3.44 -0.54 -23.70
N SER A 191 -4.59 -0.68 -24.37
CA SER A 191 -5.84 -1.17 -23.78
C SER A 191 -5.74 -2.54 -23.13
N ASP A 192 -4.85 -3.43 -23.58
CA ASP A 192 -4.63 -4.72 -22.93
C ASP A 192 -4.04 -4.51 -21.53
N ILE A 193 -3.02 -3.66 -21.43
CA ILE A 193 -2.35 -3.36 -20.15
C ILE A 193 -3.26 -2.56 -19.20
N THR A 194 -4.01 -1.58 -19.72
CA THR A 194 -4.93 -0.79 -18.85
C THR A 194 -6.05 -1.66 -18.30
N ARG A 195 -6.60 -2.60 -19.09
CA ARG A 195 -7.60 -3.56 -18.63
C ARG A 195 -7.04 -4.50 -17.54
N GLU A 196 -5.79 -4.95 -17.68
CA GLU A 196 -5.12 -5.76 -16.65
C GLU A 196 -4.95 -4.94 -15.35
N LEU A 197 -4.52 -3.70 -15.45
CA LEU A 197 -4.34 -2.80 -14.30
C LEU A 197 -5.66 -2.56 -13.55
N GLU A 198 -6.75 -2.25 -14.27
CA GLU A 198 -8.05 -2.03 -13.65
C GLU A 198 -8.60 -3.31 -12.98
N PHE A 199 -8.40 -4.46 -13.62
CA PHE A 199 -8.75 -5.75 -13.04
C PHE A 199 -7.97 -6.01 -11.74
N LEU A 200 -6.64 -5.82 -11.73
CA LEU A 200 -5.81 -6.03 -10.55
C LEU A 200 -6.24 -5.11 -9.40
N ARG A 201 -6.58 -3.85 -9.70
CA ARG A 201 -7.11 -2.90 -8.71
C ARG A 201 -8.44 -3.38 -8.14
N ALA A 202 -9.38 -3.81 -8.98
CA ALA A 202 -10.68 -4.31 -8.54
C ALA A 202 -10.55 -5.56 -7.64
N GLU A 203 -9.55 -6.40 -7.91
CA GLU A 203 -9.26 -7.59 -7.12
C GLU A 203 -8.39 -7.33 -5.87
N GLY A 204 -7.96 -6.09 -5.64
CA GLY A 204 -7.09 -5.74 -4.50
C GLY A 204 -5.68 -6.30 -4.61
N LEU A 205 -5.21 -6.56 -5.84
CA LEU A 205 -3.86 -7.01 -6.15
C LEU A 205 -2.95 -5.81 -6.47
N GLY A 206 -1.65 -5.96 -6.23
CA GLY A 206 -0.64 -5.02 -6.72
C GLY A 206 -0.36 -5.19 -8.21
N HIS A 207 0.56 -4.39 -8.74
CA HIS A 207 1.06 -4.53 -10.10
C HIS A 207 2.53 -4.13 -10.19
N ALA A 208 3.25 -4.74 -11.12
CA ALA A 208 4.63 -4.39 -11.45
C ALA A 208 4.81 -4.35 -12.97
N TYR A 209 5.63 -3.43 -13.47
CA TYR A 209 5.88 -3.27 -14.89
C TYR A 209 7.20 -3.93 -15.31
N PHE A 210 7.15 -4.87 -16.23
CA PHE A 210 8.35 -5.39 -16.85
C PHE A 210 8.43 -4.92 -18.30
N ARG A 211 9.39 -4.05 -18.64
CA ARG A 211 10.43 -3.52 -17.78
C ARG A 211 10.48 -2.00 -17.85
N SER A 212 11.19 -1.37 -16.93
CA SER A 212 11.27 0.09 -16.76
C SER A 212 11.55 0.88 -18.03
N LYS A 213 12.40 0.37 -18.94
CA LYS A 213 12.70 1.02 -20.23
C LYS A 213 11.42 1.42 -20.99
N PHE A 214 10.46 0.51 -21.12
CA PHE A 214 9.25 0.76 -21.90
C PHE A 214 8.30 1.74 -21.20
N PHE A 215 8.40 1.82 -19.89
CA PHE A 215 7.69 2.80 -19.08
C PHE A 215 8.31 4.19 -19.24
N THR A 216 9.65 4.32 -19.11
CA THR A 216 10.36 5.58 -19.26
C THR A 216 10.34 6.11 -20.71
N ASP A 217 10.36 5.21 -21.70
CA ASP A 217 10.19 5.56 -23.12
C ASP A 217 8.74 5.95 -23.46
N ASN A 218 7.84 5.85 -22.49
CA ASN A 218 6.42 6.11 -22.66
C ASN A 218 5.78 5.35 -23.82
N THR A 219 6.13 4.08 -23.96
CA THR A 219 5.66 3.23 -25.05
C THR A 219 4.13 3.21 -25.10
N LYS A 220 3.56 3.66 -26.23
CA LYS A 220 2.11 3.83 -26.46
C LYS A 220 1.37 4.64 -25.39
N GLY A 221 2.05 5.51 -24.64
CA GLY A 221 1.42 6.39 -23.67
C GLY A 221 1.26 5.78 -22.26
N ILE A 222 1.90 4.65 -21.95
CA ILE A 222 1.77 3.99 -20.65
C ILE A 222 2.19 4.88 -19.48
N TYR A 223 3.22 5.72 -19.66
CA TYR A 223 3.66 6.64 -18.60
C TYR A 223 2.63 7.72 -18.33
N GLN A 224 2.06 8.34 -19.38
CA GLN A 224 1.02 9.34 -19.23
C GLN A 224 -0.23 8.74 -18.57
N TYR A 225 -0.66 7.54 -18.98
CA TYR A 225 -1.80 6.85 -18.37
C TYR A 225 -1.54 6.59 -16.88
N ALA A 226 -0.38 6.03 -16.53
CA ALA A 226 -0.05 5.77 -15.14
C ALA A 226 -0.01 7.05 -14.30
N ARG A 227 0.63 8.12 -14.83
CA ARG A 227 0.80 9.38 -14.11
C ARG A 227 -0.51 10.15 -13.92
N ASN A 228 -1.34 10.23 -14.95
CA ASN A 228 -2.48 11.14 -14.98
C ASN A 228 -3.79 10.48 -14.57
N GLU A 229 -3.89 9.15 -14.66
CA GLU A 229 -5.12 8.40 -14.42
C GLU A 229 -4.93 7.33 -13.35
N TYR A 230 -4.14 6.30 -13.64
CA TYR A 230 -4.10 5.11 -12.80
C TYR A 230 -3.40 5.33 -11.46
N SER A 231 -2.25 5.99 -11.43
CA SER A 231 -1.42 6.20 -10.23
C SER A 231 -1.18 7.68 -9.92
N GLN A 232 -2.17 8.55 -10.21
CA GLN A 232 -2.06 9.99 -9.96
C GLN A 232 -1.91 10.34 -8.48
N TYR A 233 -2.40 9.49 -7.59
CA TYR A 233 -2.28 9.65 -6.15
C TYR A 233 -1.30 8.62 -5.57
N ALA A 234 -0.61 9.00 -4.50
CA ALA A 234 0.25 8.09 -3.76
C ALA A 234 -0.58 6.96 -3.11
N SER A 235 0.06 5.83 -2.87
CA SER A 235 -0.53 4.73 -2.11
C SER A 235 0.47 4.17 -1.11
N LEU A 236 -0.03 3.68 0.01
CA LEU A 236 0.79 3.00 1.01
C LEU A 236 0.88 1.52 0.67
N ILE A 237 2.05 0.93 0.93
CA ILE A 237 2.24 -0.52 0.86
C ILE A 237 1.43 -1.16 2.00
N PRO A 238 0.64 -2.22 1.75
CA PRO A 238 -0.11 -2.90 2.79
C PRO A 238 0.78 -3.37 3.94
N PRO A 239 0.34 -3.24 5.20
CA PRO A 239 1.12 -3.67 6.36
C PRO A 239 1.27 -5.19 6.42
N MET A 240 2.40 -5.66 6.94
CA MET A 240 2.66 -7.08 7.18
C MET A 240 1.97 -7.56 8.47
N THR A 241 0.65 -7.57 8.49
CA THR A 241 -0.16 -7.92 9.67
C THR A 241 0.01 -9.38 10.12
N TRP A 242 0.59 -10.23 9.28
CA TRP A 242 0.98 -11.60 9.64
C TRP A 242 2.28 -11.67 10.46
N GLN A 243 3.08 -10.62 10.48
CA GLN A 243 4.30 -10.50 11.29
C GLN A 243 4.06 -9.69 12.56
N SER A 244 3.37 -8.55 12.44
CA SER A 244 3.00 -7.68 13.56
C SER A 244 1.68 -6.97 13.27
N LYS A 245 0.80 -6.89 14.28
CA LYS A 245 -0.45 -6.12 14.26
C LYS A 245 -0.40 -4.93 15.22
N THR A 246 0.72 -4.77 15.93
CA THR A 246 0.88 -3.69 16.91
C THR A 246 1.06 -2.38 16.16
N ARG A 247 0.18 -1.42 16.42
CA ARG A 247 0.32 -0.06 15.90
C ARG A 247 1.32 0.70 16.76
N PRO A 248 2.20 1.51 16.16
CA PRO A 248 3.09 2.39 16.91
C PRO A 248 2.31 3.50 17.63
N ASP A 249 2.96 4.15 18.59
CA ASP A 249 2.45 5.35 19.20
C ASP A 249 2.29 6.48 18.18
N ALA A 250 1.32 7.34 18.37
CA ALA A 250 1.14 8.51 17.52
C ALA A 250 2.28 9.53 17.74
N PRO A 251 2.65 10.31 16.72
CA PRO A 251 3.52 11.47 16.88
C PRO A 251 2.91 12.47 17.88
N GLN A 252 3.72 13.37 18.41
CA GLN A 252 3.35 14.37 19.41
C GLN A 252 3.89 15.75 19.02
N ASN A 253 3.29 16.79 19.56
CA ASN A 253 3.78 18.18 19.47
C ASN A 253 4.00 18.63 18.00
N LEU A 254 2.96 18.50 17.18
CA LEU A 254 2.99 19.07 15.83
C LEU A 254 3.03 20.59 15.92
N SER A 255 4.05 21.21 15.32
CA SER A 255 4.19 22.64 15.20
C SER A 255 4.47 23.04 13.75
N ILE A 256 3.94 24.19 13.36
CA ILE A 256 4.16 24.80 12.05
C ILE A 256 4.62 26.22 12.30
N THR A 257 5.77 26.59 11.77
CA THR A 257 6.38 27.91 11.94
C THR A 257 6.69 28.51 10.58
N SER A 258 6.12 29.67 10.27
CA SER A 258 6.38 30.38 9.02
C SER A 258 7.87 30.76 8.91
N ASN A 259 8.43 30.58 7.71
CA ASN A 259 9.77 31.02 7.36
C ASN A 259 9.80 32.44 6.77
N GLY A 260 8.63 33.09 6.58
CA GLY A 260 8.50 34.44 6.02
C GLY A 260 8.75 34.58 4.50
N ASN A 261 8.93 33.44 3.79
CA ASN A 261 9.23 33.39 2.37
C ASN A 261 8.18 32.58 1.55
N GLY A 262 6.95 32.47 2.07
CA GLY A 262 5.87 31.66 1.49
C GLY A 262 5.99 30.17 1.79
N THR A 263 6.93 29.80 2.68
CA THR A 263 7.06 28.43 3.20
C THR A 263 6.98 28.41 4.72
N ALA A 264 6.63 27.26 5.28
CA ALA A 264 6.66 27.01 6.71
C ALA A 264 7.41 25.72 7.03
N LEU A 265 8.00 25.65 8.21
CA LEU A 265 8.62 24.45 8.75
C LEU A 265 7.60 23.74 9.65
N MET A 266 7.17 22.56 9.21
CA MET A 266 6.37 21.64 10.01
C MET A 266 7.31 20.68 10.75
N SER A 267 7.12 20.51 12.07
CA SER A 267 7.91 19.58 12.87
C SER A 267 7.04 18.85 13.92
N TRP A 268 7.49 17.66 14.31
CA TRP A 268 6.81 16.83 15.33
C TRP A 268 7.83 16.03 16.14
N ARG A 269 7.39 15.45 17.26
CA ARG A 269 8.18 14.58 18.12
C ARG A 269 7.65 13.15 18.08
N HIS A 270 8.48 12.21 18.44
CA HIS A 270 8.12 10.81 18.66
C HIS A 270 9.04 10.20 19.69
N ASN A 271 8.53 9.28 20.51
CA ASN A 271 9.28 8.71 21.66
C ASN A 271 10.38 7.75 21.25
N VAL A 272 10.33 7.17 20.05
CA VAL A 272 11.36 6.25 19.57
C VAL A 272 12.66 7.00 19.32
N ALA A 273 13.71 6.61 20.03
CA ALA A 273 15.06 7.21 19.90
C ALA A 273 15.72 6.81 18.58
N ASP A 274 15.60 5.55 18.16
CA ASP A 274 16.14 5.07 16.90
C ASP A 274 15.26 5.50 15.72
N THR A 275 15.73 6.51 14.98
CA THR A 275 15.03 7.07 13.82
C THR A 275 14.90 6.09 12.66
N THR A 276 15.66 5.00 12.63
CA THR A 276 15.59 3.99 11.59
C THR A 276 14.40 3.04 11.78
N MET A 277 13.87 2.94 13.00
CA MET A 277 12.78 2.04 13.36
C MET A 277 11.39 2.64 13.11
N MET A 278 11.31 3.97 12.89
CA MET A 278 10.04 4.67 12.72
C MET A 278 10.10 5.59 11.50
N LEU A 279 9.09 5.50 10.67
CA LEU A 279 8.87 6.33 9.50
C LEU A 279 7.58 7.15 9.69
N PHE A 280 7.40 8.21 8.92
CA PHE A 280 6.26 9.09 9.07
C PHE A 280 5.57 9.30 7.72
N ASN A 281 4.24 9.20 7.74
CA ASN A 281 3.38 9.61 6.64
C ASN A 281 2.79 10.97 6.97
N VAL A 282 2.81 11.89 6.00
CA VAL A 282 2.25 13.22 6.14
C VAL A 282 1.11 13.38 5.17
N TYR A 283 0.01 13.91 5.68
CA TYR A 283 -1.23 14.12 4.97
C TYR A 283 -1.59 15.60 4.99
N ALA A 284 -2.21 16.08 3.92
CA ALA A 284 -2.70 17.45 3.82
C ALA A 284 -4.08 17.49 3.18
N SER A 285 -4.93 18.40 3.65
CA SER A 285 -6.28 18.60 3.12
C SER A 285 -6.75 20.03 3.38
N THR A 286 -7.64 20.52 2.55
CA THR A 286 -8.39 21.74 2.81
C THR A 286 -9.57 21.52 3.78
N ARG A 287 -9.81 20.25 4.18
CA ARG A 287 -10.87 19.86 5.13
C ARG A 287 -10.25 19.41 6.45
N TYR A 288 -10.87 19.80 7.55
CA TYR A 288 -10.50 19.38 8.90
C TYR A 288 -11.58 18.47 9.51
N PRO A 289 -11.19 17.39 10.23
CA PRO A 289 -9.85 16.83 10.34
C PRO A 289 -9.40 16.22 9.02
N VAL A 290 -8.08 16.14 8.82
CA VAL A 290 -7.50 15.49 7.64
C VAL A 290 -7.82 14.00 7.68
N ASP A 291 -8.53 13.50 6.67
CA ASP A 291 -8.82 12.07 6.52
C ASP A 291 -7.59 11.33 6.01
N THR A 292 -6.97 10.52 6.86
CA THR A 292 -5.80 9.71 6.52
C THR A 292 -6.13 8.43 5.76
N ASN A 293 -7.42 8.09 5.59
CA ASN A 293 -7.84 6.97 4.74
C ASN A 293 -8.01 7.39 3.26
N ASP A 294 -8.00 8.69 2.98
CA ASP A 294 -8.05 9.19 1.61
C ASP A 294 -6.63 9.36 1.05
N ALA A 295 -6.26 8.51 0.10
CA ALA A 295 -4.94 8.54 -0.54
C ALA A 295 -4.61 9.89 -1.22
N ARG A 296 -5.62 10.68 -1.60
CA ARG A 296 -5.44 12.03 -2.18
C ARG A 296 -4.79 13.00 -1.20
N ASN A 297 -4.91 12.73 0.08
CA ASN A 297 -4.34 13.56 1.14
C ASN A 297 -2.87 13.23 1.43
N ILE A 298 -2.31 12.12 0.92
CA ILE A 298 -0.92 11.75 1.15
C ILE A 298 -0.01 12.71 0.39
N ILE A 299 0.80 13.48 1.11
CA ILE A 299 1.81 14.37 0.50
C ILE A 299 3.24 13.83 0.65
N VAL A 300 3.50 13.04 1.69
CA VAL A 300 4.78 12.34 1.90
C VAL A 300 4.50 10.99 2.54
N ALA A 301 5.13 9.93 2.01
CA ALA A 301 5.08 8.60 2.58
C ALA A 301 6.46 8.16 3.08
N ARG A 302 6.51 7.47 4.23
CA ARG A 302 7.69 6.78 4.78
C ARG A 302 8.92 7.68 4.99
N ARG A 303 8.75 8.89 5.46
CA ARG A 303 9.82 9.82 5.77
C ARG A 303 10.50 9.47 7.10
N GLN A 304 11.82 9.47 7.14
CA GLN A 304 12.57 9.30 8.40
C GLN A 304 12.66 10.61 9.20
N SER A 305 12.81 11.74 8.51
CA SER A 305 12.90 13.06 9.17
C SER A 305 11.58 13.42 9.87
N ARG A 306 11.71 14.04 11.02
CA ARG A 306 10.60 14.60 11.82
C ARG A 306 10.30 16.06 11.49
N GLN A 307 10.74 16.50 10.33
CA GLN A 307 10.54 17.87 9.82
C GLN A 307 10.22 17.83 8.33
N LEU A 308 9.38 18.74 7.88
CA LEU A 308 9.00 18.91 6.48
C LEU A 308 8.80 20.39 6.18
N THR A 309 9.40 20.90 5.11
CA THR A 309 9.05 22.22 4.59
C THR A 309 7.78 22.08 3.75
N ILE A 310 6.80 22.92 4.07
CA ILE A 310 5.46 22.95 3.45
C ILE A 310 5.18 24.35 2.92
N PRO A 311 4.22 24.55 2.02
CA PRO A 311 3.69 25.88 1.70
C PRO A 311 3.11 26.54 2.95
N ASP A 312 3.37 27.83 3.11
CA ASP A 312 2.77 28.65 4.19
C ASP A 312 1.36 29.07 3.74
N ASN A 313 0.36 28.27 4.11
CA ASN A 313 -1.01 28.44 3.65
C ASN A 313 -1.99 27.99 4.74
N ASP A 314 -2.69 28.93 5.32
CA ASP A 314 -3.65 28.72 6.41
C ASP A 314 -4.91 27.93 6.00
N ASN A 315 -5.15 27.77 4.70
CA ASN A 315 -6.29 26.97 4.20
C ASN A 315 -5.98 25.47 4.08
N ILE A 316 -4.77 25.04 4.46
CA ILE A 316 -4.36 23.64 4.42
C ILE A 316 -4.13 23.14 5.83
N TYR A 317 -4.81 22.07 6.19
CA TYR A 317 -4.58 21.33 7.43
C TYR A 317 -3.67 20.16 7.19
N TYR A 318 -2.88 19.81 8.19
CA TYR A 318 -1.91 18.71 8.12
C TYR A 318 -2.16 17.68 9.21
N ALA A 319 -1.84 16.43 8.89
CA ALA A 319 -1.81 15.34 9.86
C ALA A 319 -0.55 14.49 9.65
N VAL A 320 -0.05 13.91 10.74
CA VAL A 320 1.13 13.05 10.71
C VAL A 320 0.82 11.74 11.41
N CYS A 321 1.13 10.62 10.75
CA CYS A 321 1.09 9.29 11.33
C CYS A 321 2.51 8.73 11.44
N ALA A 322 2.80 8.00 12.51
CA ALA A 322 4.00 7.18 12.60
C ALA A 322 3.73 5.82 11.95
N THR A 323 4.72 5.28 11.26
CA THR A 323 4.62 3.98 10.60
C THR A 323 5.83 3.13 11.01
N ASP A 324 5.59 1.93 11.54
CA ASP A 324 6.66 0.99 11.86
C ASP A 324 7.25 0.33 10.62
N ARG A 325 8.28 -0.47 10.78
CA ARG A 325 8.95 -1.17 9.67
C ARG A 325 8.10 -2.29 9.06
N TYR A 326 7.04 -2.72 9.74
CA TYR A 326 6.07 -3.67 9.20
C TYR A 326 4.96 -3.00 8.38
N GLY A 327 4.89 -1.67 8.39
CA GLY A 327 3.90 -0.86 7.69
C GLY A 327 2.64 -0.57 8.53
N ASN A 328 2.62 -0.93 9.83
CA ASN A 328 1.51 -0.56 10.70
C ASN A 328 1.55 0.94 10.99
N GLU A 329 0.42 1.60 10.81
CA GLU A 329 0.29 3.04 10.98
C GLU A 329 -0.42 3.39 12.30
N SER A 330 0.09 4.40 12.99
CA SER A 330 -0.48 4.94 14.24
C SER A 330 -1.80 5.67 14.01
N ALA A 331 -2.44 6.08 15.09
CA ALA A 331 -3.42 7.16 15.02
C ALA A 331 -2.75 8.45 14.49
N ALA A 332 -3.52 9.29 13.81
CA ALA A 332 -3.03 10.54 13.25
C ALA A 332 -2.90 11.63 14.33
N LEU A 333 -1.77 12.31 14.36
CA LEU A 333 -1.63 13.59 15.02
C LEU A 333 -2.11 14.67 14.08
N GLN A 334 -3.25 15.26 14.39
CA GLN A 334 -3.83 16.36 13.62
C GLN A 334 -3.18 17.70 14.01
N GLN A 335 -3.00 18.58 13.04
CA GLN A 335 -2.69 19.98 13.31
C GLN A 335 -3.83 20.59 14.16
N PRO A 336 -3.53 21.44 15.17
CA PRO A 336 -4.57 22.22 15.83
C PRO A 336 -5.35 23.06 14.81
N CYS A 337 -6.65 23.14 14.98
CA CYS A 337 -7.50 23.96 14.10
C CYS A 337 -7.13 25.45 14.19
N HIS A 338 -7.02 26.14 13.05
CA HIS A 338 -6.65 27.55 13.00
C HIS A 338 -7.78 28.51 13.40
N ASP A 339 -8.99 28.04 13.65
CA ASP A 339 -10.10 28.87 14.05
C ASP A 339 -9.86 29.45 15.45
N TYR A 340 -9.26 30.61 15.48
CA TYR A 340 -8.77 31.38 16.62
C TYR A 340 -9.84 31.76 17.64
N MET A 341 -11.10 31.37 17.43
CA MET A 341 -12.22 31.70 18.31
C MET A 341 -12.97 30.47 18.85
N ALA A 342 -12.43 29.28 18.69
CA ALA A 342 -13.13 28.09 19.16
C ALA A 342 -12.16 27.04 19.73
N THR A 343 -11.66 27.29 20.94
CA THR A 343 -11.05 26.24 21.78
C THR A 343 -11.98 25.03 21.97
N ASP A 344 -13.28 25.20 21.70
CA ASP A 344 -14.28 24.14 21.79
C ASP A 344 -14.60 23.45 20.43
N ALA A 345 -14.38 24.08 19.28
CA ALA A 345 -14.77 23.52 17.97
C ALA A 345 -13.83 22.43 17.46
N CYS A 346 -12.53 22.52 17.74
CA CYS A 346 -11.55 21.51 17.33
C CYS A 346 -11.63 20.19 18.11
N SER A 347 -12.10 20.23 19.35
CA SER A 347 -12.31 19.02 20.17
C SER A 347 -13.58 18.23 19.78
N HIS A 348 -14.43 18.78 18.90
CA HIS A 348 -15.79 18.28 18.66
C HIS A 348 -16.00 17.58 17.31
N SER A 349 -14.98 17.38 16.47
CA SER A 349 -15.18 16.76 15.14
C SER A 349 -15.61 15.30 15.16
N THR A 350 -15.42 14.60 16.27
CA THR A 350 -15.95 13.24 16.49
C THR A 350 -17.30 13.23 17.26
N ALA A 351 -17.67 14.33 17.89
CA ALA A 351 -18.86 14.43 18.76
C ALA A 351 -20.12 14.94 18.04
N THR A 352 -20.02 15.49 16.82
CA THR A 352 -21.15 16.16 16.15
C THR A 352 -22.33 15.26 15.77
N ARG A 353 -22.19 13.94 15.80
CA ARG A 353 -23.33 13.05 15.51
C ARG A 353 -24.39 13.03 16.60
N ASN A 354 -24.05 13.36 17.86
CA ASN A 354 -24.98 13.28 19.01
C ASN A 354 -24.92 14.47 19.99
N THR A 355 -24.33 15.61 19.59
CA THR A 355 -24.26 16.80 20.49
C THR A 355 -25.65 17.34 20.70
N MET A 356 -26.05 17.44 21.98
CA MET A 356 -27.29 18.11 22.39
C MET A 356 -27.05 19.61 22.41
N LEU A 357 -27.78 20.33 21.58
CA LEU A 357 -27.77 21.80 21.57
C LEU A 357 -28.62 22.34 22.70
N PRO A 358 -28.16 23.40 23.40
CA PRO A 358 -28.97 24.07 24.41
C PRO A 358 -30.30 24.58 23.85
N CYS A 359 -31.40 24.23 24.47
CA CYS A 359 -32.74 24.66 24.11
C CYS A 359 -33.50 25.08 25.38
N ASP A 360 -34.02 26.30 25.39
CA ASP A 360 -34.82 26.83 26.48
C ASP A 360 -36.33 26.56 26.36
N GLY A 361 -36.70 25.71 25.37
CA GLY A 361 -38.08 25.41 25.03
C GLY A 361 -38.67 26.35 23.97
N THR A 362 -38.05 27.48 23.72
CA THR A 362 -38.47 28.48 22.73
C THR A 362 -37.41 28.68 21.65
N ASN A 363 -36.15 28.66 22.05
CA ASN A 363 -35.01 28.89 21.17
C ASN A 363 -33.94 27.83 21.38
N VAL A 364 -33.30 27.46 20.28
CA VAL A 364 -32.10 26.62 20.24
C VAL A 364 -30.87 27.51 20.05
N THR A 365 -29.88 27.35 20.92
CA THR A 365 -28.60 28.03 20.77
C THR A 365 -27.69 27.27 19.82
N LEU A 366 -27.23 27.95 18.77
CA LEU A 366 -26.36 27.38 17.75
C LEU A 366 -24.91 27.49 18.17
N PRO A 367 -24.10 26.45 17.93
CA PRO A 367 -22.66 26.51 18.11
C PRO A 367 -22.01 27.38 17.04
N HIS A 368 -20.81 27.86 17.30
CA HIS A 368 -19.97 28.48 16.26
C HIS A 368 -19.36 27.40 15.35
N TYR A 369 -19.91 27.23 14.15
CA TYR A 369 -19.35 26.35 13.11
C TYR A 369 -19.15 27.09 11.81
N THR A 370 -18.07 26.74 11.10
CA THR A 370 -17.84 27.15 9.70
C THR A 370 -18.98 26.70 8.79
N ALA A 371 -19.59 25.53 9.05
CA ALA A 371 -20.75 25.05 8.30
C ALA A 371 -22.00 25.95 8.43
N LEU A 372 -22.08 26.79 9.48
CA LEU A 372 -23.12 27.78 9.63
C LEU A 372 -22.82 29.06 8.81
N ALA A 373 -21.56 29.34 8.47
CA ALA A 373 -21.18 30.53 7.71
C ALA A 373 -21.73 30.51 6.28
N ASP A 374 -21.82 29.32 5.67
CA ASP A 374 -22.30 29.13 4.31
C ASP A 374 -23.78 28.63 4.23
N ALA A 375 -24.45 28.58 5.38
CA ALA A 375 -25.84 28.13 5.43
C ALA A 375 -26.81 29.26 5.05
N ASP A 376 -27.76 28.97 4.19
CA ASP A 376 -28.89 29.84 3.86
C ASP A 376 -30.13 29.44 4.65
N PHE A 377 -30.25 28.18 5.02
CA PHE A 377 -31.38 27.59 5.71
C PHE A 377 -30.96 26.63 6.82
N LEU A 378 -31.83 26.45 7.80
CA LEU A 378 -31.78 25.40 8.80
C LEU A 378 -32.95 24.45 8.61
N ILE A 379 -32.69 23.15 8.57
CA ILE A 379 -33.72 22.11 8.47
C ILE A 379 -33.85 21.46 9.86
N VAL A 380 -35.07 21.37 10.37
CA VAL A 380 -35.41 20.62 11.57
C VAL A 380 -36.01 19.27 11.14
N GLU A 381 -35.43 18.21 11.62
CA GLU A 381 -35.84 16.83 11.28
C GLU A 381 -36.25 16.06 12.55
N THR A 382 -37.11 15.05 12.37
CA THR A 382 -37.34 14.03 13.40
C THR A 382 -36.14 13.11 13.56
N MET A 383 -36.12 12.27 14.60
CA MET A 383 -35.14 11.20 14.76
C MET A 383 -35.14 10.18 13.59
N GLN A 384 -36.24 10.08 12.86
CA GLN A 384 -36.37 9.27 11.64
C GLN A 384 -35.92 10.00 10.36
N GLN A 385 -35.30 11.18 10.51
CA GLN A 385 -34.78 12.02 9.42
C GLN A 385 -35.88 12.59 8.48
N ALA A 386 -37.12 12.66 8.95
CA ALA A 386 -38.18 13.35 8.22
C ALA A 386 -38.11 14.85 8.54
N ALA A 387 -37.98 15.68 7.50
CA ALA A 387 -37.96 17.13 7.64
C ALA A 387 -39.33 17.63 8.12
N ILE A 388 -39.37 18.38 9.21
CA ILE A 388 -40.58 18.98 9.77
C ILE A 388 -40.72 20.41 9.29
N THR A 389 -39.63 21.16 9.29
CA THR A 389 -39.63 22.56 8.88
C THR A 389 -38.26 22.99 8.40
N THR A 390 -38.26 23.97 7.49
CA THR A 390 -37.07 24.66 7.02
C THR A 390 -37.16 26.11 7.42
N LEU A 391 -36.16 26.61 8.12
CA LEU A 391 -36.07 27.98 8.64
C LEU A 391 -35.01 28.74 7.89
N PRO A 392 -35.27 29.99 7.41
CA PRO A 392 -34.21 30.81 6.84
C PRO A 392 -33.17 31.14 7.92
N TYR A 393 -31.89 30.93 7.64
CA TYR A 393 -30.81 31.20 8.57
C TYR A 393 -30.32 32.65 8.43
N ARG A 394 -30.57 33.47 9.45
CA ARG A 394 -30.22 34.90 9.48
C ARG A 394 -28.88 35.17 10.20
N ARG A 395 -28.02 34.18 10.30
CA ARG A 395 -26.72 34.26 10.98
C ARG A 395 -26.83 34.68 12.47
N THR A 396 -27.93 34.32 13.11
CA THR A 396 -28.16 34.56 14.54
C THR A 396 -27.65 33.38 15.37
N ARG A 397 -27.23 33.62 16.61
CA ARG A 397 -26.82 32.58 17.56
C ARG A 397 -27.98 31.73 18.08
N THR A 398 -29.20 32.20 17.94
CA THR A 398 -30.40 31.50 18.42
C THR A 398 -31.41 31.38 17.30
N VAL A 399 -32.10 30.28 17.29
CA VAL A 399 -33.16 29.97 16.30
C VAL A 399 -34.42 29.61 17.07
N SER A 400 -35.53 30.30 16.76
CA SER A 400 -36.80 30.00 17.37
C SER A 400 -37.37 28.68 16.91
N VAL A 401 -37.75 27.86 17.87
CA VAL A 401 -38.41 26.56 17.69
C VAL A 401 -39.76 26.50 18.42
N SER A 402 -40.32 27.68 18.73
CA SER A 402 -41.54 27.81 19.49
C SER A 402 -42.75 27.10 18.88
N SER A 403 -42.79 26.99 17.54
CA SER A 403 -43.85 26.31 16.80
C SER A 403 -43.77 24.79 16.78
N LEU A 404 -42.64 24.20 17.20
CA LEU A 404 -42.48 22.75 17.20
C LEU A 404 -43.20 22.11 18.41
N PRO A 405 -43.74 20.89 18.27
CA PRO A 405 -44.18 20.08 19.42
C PRO A 405 -43.03 19.73 20.38
N ARG A 406 -43.37 19.27 21.58
CA ARG A 406 -42.36 18.69 22.48
C ARG A 406 -41.77 17.42 21.86
N GLY A 407 -40.44 17.32 21.82
CA GLY A 407 -39.76 16.16 21.20
C GLY A 407 -38.25 16.32 21.10
N VAL A 408 -37.60 15.34 20.53
CA VAL A 408 -36.16 15.36 20.20
C VAL A 408 -36.02 15.51 18.68
N TYR A 409 -35.21 16.47 18.29
CA TYR A 409 -35.04 16.89 16.91
C TYR A 409 -33.59 16.92 16.47
N ILE A 410 -33.34 16.73 15.19
CA ILE A 410 -32.06 16.93 14.52
C ILE A 410 -32.10 18.29 13.83
N LEU A 411 -31.03 19.07 13.98
CA LEU A 411 -30.84 20.33 13.25
C LEU A 411 -29.75 20.15 12.19
N ARG A 412 -30.07 20.59 10.96
CA ARG A 412 -29.10 20.58 9.83
C ARG A 412 -29.05 21.95 9.17
N THR A 413 -27.91 22.26 8.56
CA THR A 413 -27.79 23.39 7.62
C THR A 413 -28.15 22.95 6.21
N LEU A 414 -28.54 23.91 5.38
CA LEU A 414 -28.68 23.75 3.93
C LEU A 414 -28.21 25.05 3.27
N ASN A 415 -27.39 24.97 2.24
CA ASN A 415 -27.03 26.13 1.44
C ASN A 415 -27.73 26.11 0.07
N SER A 416 -27.63 27.22 -0.66
CA SER A 416 -28.21 27.40 -2.01
C SER A 416 -27.68 26.40 -3.05
N LYS A 417 -26.57 25.74 -2.78
CA LYS A 417 -25.97 24.67 -3.62
C LYS A 417 -26.47 23.27 -3.27
N GLY A 418 -27.41 23.14 -2.32
CA GLY A 418 -27.98 21.87 -1.88
C GLY A 418 -27.07 21.09 -0.90
N VAL A 419 -25.98 21.68 -0.42
CA VAL A 419 -25.10 21.03 0.57
C VAL A 419 -25.69 21.16 1.96
N SER A 420 -25.82 20.04 2.67
CA SER A 420 -26.42 19.97 4.01
C SER A 420 -25.45 19.34 5.00
N HIS A 421 -25.31 19.97 6.20
CA HIS A 421 -24.50 19.47 7.31
C HIS A 421 -25.35 19.35 8.59
N ARG A 422 -25.12 18.29 9.36
CA ARG A 422 -25.76 18.13 10.67
C ARG A 422 -25.10 19.07 11.68
N VAL A 423 -25.89 19.88 12.38
CA VAL A 423 -25.44 20.82 13.44
C VAL A 423 -25.46 20.16 14.82
N GLY A 424 -26.50 19.38 15.10
CA GLY A 424 -26.67 18.72 16.39
C GLY A 424 -28.10 18.23 16.60
N MET A 425 -28.39 17.86 17.83
CA MET A 425 -29.76 17.52 18.27
C MET A 425 -30.20 18.51 19.36
N PHE A 426 -31.48 18.68 19.51
CA PHE A 426 -32.02 19.42 20.63
C PHE A 426 -33.31 18.76 21.13
N ARG A 427 -33.65 19.03 22.39
CA ARG A 427 -34.90 18.59 23.01
C ARG A 427 -35.73 19.84 23.35
N LYS A 428 -36.92 19.88 22.78
CA LYS A 428 -37.91 20.89 23.10
C LYS A 428 -38.88 20.38 24.17
#